data_dbc4206c11203fd85f2fb986d96e9e54
#
_entry.id   dbc4206c11203fd85f2fb986d96e9e54
#
_cell.length_a   1.000
_cell.length_b   1.000
_cell.length_c   1.000
_cell.angle_alpha   90.00
_cell.angle_beta   90.00
_cell.angle_gamma   90.00
#
_symmetry.space_group_name_H-M   'P 1'
#
loop_
_entity.id
_entity.type
_entity.pdbx_description
1 polymer ?
#
loop_
_entity_poly.entity_id
_entity_poly.type
_entity_poly.pdbx_seq_one_letter_code
_entity_poly.pdbx_strand_id
1 'polypeptide(L)'
;MKVSIVGGSLGGLTAACLLRDLGYDVSVYERSAVRLEQRGAGIGFLPATYRYLQSRAGVDLTKISVATSNIVYLDAESNVTYKAAHDYLFSSWNTVYASTLDHFGMQEYHLGSEMVDFSQTPESVTVHFKDGKTVTSDLLVAADGIGSSARSKLIPSCKSEYSGYVAWRGMVPESQLSAEMVERLGSAITYFVY
;
A
#
# COMPACT_ATOMS: atom_id res chain seq x y z
N MET A 1 22.27 -8.70 10.08
CA MET A 1 21.68 -9.44 8.95
C MET A 1 21.27 -8.42 7.91
N LYS A 2 21.69 -8.68 6.68
CA LYS A 2 21.34 -7.84 5.51
C LYS A 2 20.07 -8.37 4.86
N VAL A 3 19.11 -7.49 4.62
CA VAL A 3 17.80 -7.83 4.05
C VAL A 3 17.55 -7.06 2.77
N SER A 4 17.28 -7.77 1.69
CA SER A 4 16.78 -7.19 0.46
C SER A 4 15.27 -7.31 0.37
N ILE A 5 14.56 -6.21 0.08
CA ILE A 5 13.12 -6.20 -0.14
C ILE A 5 12.85 -5.82 -1.58
N VAL A 6 12.14 -6.66 -2.31
CA VAL A 6 11.73 -6.38 -3.69
C VAL A 6 10.27 -5.98 -3.73
N GLY A 7 10.01 -4.77 -4.26
CA GLY A 7 8.72 -4.11 -4.25
C GLY A 7 8.65 -3.01 -3.19
N GLY A 8 8.68 -1.76 -3.63
CA GLY A 8 8.74 -0.56 -2.80
C GLY A 8 7.39 0.08 -2.49
N SER A 9 6.28 -0.63 -2.67
CA SER A 9 4.94 -0.17 -2.31
C SER A 9 4.68 -0.30 -0.80
N LEU A 10 3.46 -0.06 -0.35
CA LEU A 10 3.09 -0.03 1.08
C LEU A 10 3.56 -1.28 1.84
N GLY A 11 3.38 -2.47 1.26
CA GLY A 11 3.79 -3.72 1.91
C GLY A 11 5.30 -3.81 2.11
N GLY A 12 6.08 -3.53 1.07
CA GLY A 12 7.55 -3.56 1.14
C GLY A 12 8.12 -2.48 2.03
N LEU A 13 7.61 -1.24 1.94
CA LEU A 13 8.04 -0.16 2.83
C LEU A 13 7.71 -0.42 4.29
N THR A 14 6.51 -0.95 4.58
CA THR A 14 6.15 -1.30 5.97
C THR A 14 7.07 -2.39 6.51
N ALA A 15 7.34 -3.44 5.71
CA ALA A 15 8.29 -4.48 6.08
C ALA A 15 9.70 -3.91 6.30
N ALA A 16 10.14 -3.00 5.41
CA ALA A 16 11.44 -2.34 5.52
C ALA A 16 11.59 -1.57 6.84
N CYS A 17 10.61 -0.75 7.17
CA CYS A 17 10.60 0.01 8.40
C CYS A 17 10.62 -0.89 9.63
N LEU A 18 9.78 -1.93 9.67
CA LEU A 18 9.72 -2.86 10.80
C LEU A 18 11.03 -3.63 10.99
N LEU A 19 11.64 -4.10 9.89
CA LEU A 19 12.90 -4.84 9.94
C LEU A 19 14.07 -3.93 10.36
N ARG A 20 14.09 -2.67 9.90
CA ARG A 20 15.07 -1.68 10.32
C ARG A 20 14.94 -1.36 11.81
N ASP A 21 13.72 -1.24 12.34
CA ASP A 21 13.47 -1.04 13.77
C ASP A 21 13.97 -2.22 14.63
N LEU A 22 14.08 -3.42 14.04
CA LEU A 22 14.70 -4.60 14.67
C LEU A 22 16.22 -4.63 14.54
N GLY A 23 16.85 -3.60 13.94
CA GLY A 23 18.29 -3.47 13.79
C GLY A 23 18.89 -4.20 12.58
N TYR A 24 18.08 -4.57 11.60
CA TYR A 24 18.58 -5.16 10.35
C TYR A 24 19.03 -4.08 9.36
N ASP A 25 20.00 -4.44 8.53
CA ASP A 25 20.46 -3.64 7.39
C ASP A 25 19.54 -3.91 6.20
N VAL A 26 18.68 -2.94 5.84
CA VAL A 26 17.56 -3.15 4.94
C VAL A 26 17.66 -2.25 3.72
N SER A 27 17.64 -2.84 2.54
CA SER A 27 17.52 -2.13 1.25
C SER A 27 16.25 -2.53 0.51
N VAL A 28 15.57 -1.56 -0.09
CA VAL A 28 14.34 -1.74 -0.87
C VAL A 28 14.62 -1.50 -2.36
N TYR A 29 14.15 -2.39 -3.21
CA TYR A 29 14.32 -2.37 -4.66
C TYR A 29 12.96 -2.26 -5.34
N GLU A 30 12.69 -1.09 -5.96
CA GLU A 30 11.43 -0.80 -6.65
C GLU A 30 11.66 -0.75 -8.17
N ARG A 31 10.83 -1.47 -8.93
CA ARG A 31 10.92 -1.52 -10.40
C ARG A 31 10.60 -0.20 -11.10
N SER A 32 9.76 0.64 -10.49
CA SER A 32 9.46 1.97 -11.04
C SER A 32 10.70 2.85 -11.02
N ALA A 33 10.98 3.52 -12.12
CA ALA A 33 12.08 4.48 -12.21
C ALA A 33 11.79 5.80 -11.46
N VAL A 34 10.53 6.01 -11.04
CA VAL A 34 10.07 7.18 -10.29
C VAL A 34 9.29 6.73 -9.07
N ARG A 35 9.15 7.63 -8.09
CA ARG A 35 8.31 7.38 -6.91
C ARG A 35 6.90 6.99 -7.33
N LEU A 36 6.28 6.14 -6.53
CA LEU A 36 4.93 5.61 -6.79
C LEU A 36 3.84 6.65 -6.45
N GLU A 37 4.04 7.90 -6.79
CA GLU A 37 3.08 8.97 -6.58
C GLU A 37 1.90 8.87 -7.56
N GLN A 38 0.76 9.45 -7.19
CA GLN A 38 -0.48 9.49 -7.98
C GLN A 38 -1.06 8.11 -8.35
N ARG A 39 -0.76 7.10 -7.55
CA ARG A 39 -1.31 5.75 -7.70
C ARG A 39 -2.29 5.46 -6.56
N GLY A 40 -3.18 4.54 -6.82
CA GLY A 40 -4.09 4.03 -5.81
C GLY A 40 -5.36 4.86 -5.63
N ALA A 41 -6.04 4.60 -4.54
CA ALA A 41 -7.34 5.17 -4.18
C ALA A 41 -7.39 5.43 -2.66
N GLY A 42 -8.58 5.71 -2.14
CA GLY A 42 -8.79 5.80 -0.70
C GLY A 42 -8.44 4.51 0.03
N ILE A 43 -7.94 4.64 1.24
CA ILE A 43 -7.63 3.53 2.16
C ILE A 43 -8.41 3.74 3.44
N GLY A 44 -9.19 2.73 3.86
CA GLY A 44 -9.75 2.69 5.19
C GLY A 44 -8.65 2.35 6.22
N PHE A 45 -8.51 3.20 7.23
CA PHE A 45 -7.55 3.01 8.31
C PHE A 45 -8.18 2.24 9.45
N LEU A 46 -7.85 0.96 9.54
CA LEU A 46 -8.10 0.17 10.73
C LEU A 46 -6.96 0.32 11.74
N PRO A 47 -7.20 0.10 13.04
CA PRO A 47 -6.15 0.17 14.06
C PRO A 47 -4.89 -0.63 13.74
N ALA A 48 -5.05 -1.81 13.13
CA ALA A 48 -3.93 -2.62 12.67
C ALA A 48 -3.11 -1.96 11.55
N THR A 49 -3.76 -1.14 10.69
CA THR A 49 -3.12 -0.50 9.55
C THR A 49 -2.27 0.70 9.97
N TYR A 50 -2.77 1.55 10.87
CA TYR A 50 -2.07 2.77 11.24
C TYR A 50 -1.19 2.66 12.49
N ARG A 51 -1.28 1.55 13.22
CA ARG A 51 -0.52 1.35 14.48
C ARG A 51 0.97 1.62 14.32
N TYR A 52 1.57 1.12 13.25
CA TYR A 52 2.98 1.36 12.99
C TYR A 52 3.28 2.84 12.77
N LEU A 53 2.54 3.49 11.89
CA LEU A 53 2.72 4.92 11.56
C LEU A 53 2.61 5.79 12.81
N GLN A 54 1.62 5.55 13.64
CA GLN A 54 1.37 6.32 14.85
C GLN A 54 2.42 6.05 15.95
N SER A 55 2.65 4.76 16.27
CA SER A 55 3.42 4.39 17.47
C SER A 55 4.94 4.31 17.24
N ARG A 56 5.37 4.08 16.00
CA ARG A 56 6.79 3.90 15.66
C ARG A 56 7.32 5.00 14.76
N ALA A 57 6.60 5.34 13.71
CA ALA A 57 7.00 6.40 12.79
C ALA A 57 6.67 7.83 13.30
N GLY A 58 5.93 7.95 14.40
CA GLY A 58 5.57 9.25 14.99
C GLY A 58 4.66 10.10 14.09
N VAL A 59 3.94 9.46 13.16
CA VAL A 59 3.07 10.17 12.23
C VAL A 59 1.80 10.63 12.94
N ASP A 60 1.52 11.92 12.84
CA ASP A 60 0.27 12.51 13.31
C ASP A 60 -0.88 12.10 12.36
N LEU A 61 -1.73 11.20 12.83
CA LEU A 61 -2.84 10.68 12.02
C LEU A 61 -3.82 11.77 11.58
N THR A 62 -3.96 12.86 12.35
CA THR A 62 -4.87 13.96 12.00
C THR A 62 -4.44 14.68 10.72
N LYS A 63 -3.15 14.62 10.38
CA LYS A 63 -2.59 15.23 9.17
C LYS A 63 -2.70 14.34 7.93
N ILE A 64 -2.91 13.05 8.12
CA ILE A 64 -2.91 12.09 7.03
C ILE A 64 -4.22 11.34 6.87
N SER A 65 -5.23 11.63 7.68
CA SER A 65 -6.53 10.98 7.60
C SER A 65 -7.69 11.93 7.82
N VAL A 66 -8.85 11.50 7.32
CA VAL A 66 -10.14 12.14 7.54
C VAL A 66 -11.03 11.16 8.28
N ALA A 67 -11.72 11.65 9.33
CA ALA A 67 -12.67 10.84 10.09
C ALA A 67 -14.06 10.88 9.45
N THR A 68 -14.74 9.74 9.43
CA THR A 68 -16.18 9.65 9.17
C THR A 68 -16.87 9.07 10.39
N SER A 69 -18.10 9.49 10.65
CA SER A 69 -18.85 9.07 11.84
C SER A 69 -20.08 8.22 11.53
N ASN A 70 -20.36 8.01 10.25
CA ASN A 70 -21.56 7.31 9.82
C ASN A 70 -21.29 6.35 8.67
N ILE A 71 -22.12 5.32 8.58
CA ILE A 71 -22.34 4.51 7.39
C ILE A 71 -23.77 4.72 6.91
N VAL A 72 -23.95 4.91 5.62
CA VAL A 72 -25.24 5.20 4.97
C VAL A 72 -25.41 4.26 3.79
N TYR A 73 -26.61 3.68 3.66
CA TYR A 73 -27.02 2.90 2.50
C TYR A 73 -28.13 3.66 1.75
N LEU A 74 -27.98 3.75 0.45
CA LEU A 74 -28.92 4.40 -0.45
C LEU A 74 -29.51 3.37 -1.41
N ASP A 75 -30.80 3.54 -1.76
CA ASP A 75 -31.44 2.82 -2.87
C ASP A 75 -31.12 3.47 -4.22
N ALA A 76 -31.74 2.94 -5.29
CA ALA A 76 -31.57 3.43 -6.65
C ALA A 76 -32.07 4.88 -6.86
N GLU A 77 -33.02 5.33 -6.06
CA GLU A 77 -33.59 6.68 -6.04
C GLU A 77 -32.82 7.62 -5.11
N SER A 78 -31.69 7.16 -4.52
CA SER A 78 -30.86 7.90 -3.56
C SER A 78 -31.55 8.22 -2.22
N ASN A 79 -32.58 7.47 -1.84
CA ASN A 79 -33.18 7.56 -0.52
C ASN A 79 -32.32 6.76 0.49
N VAL A 80 -32.22 7.28 1.73
CA VAL A 80 -31.51 6.58 2.81
C VAL A 80 -32.35 5.41 3.28
N THR A 81 -31.87 4.18 3.06
CA THR A 81 -32.51 2.94 3.52
C THR A 81 -31.97 2.47 4.87
N TYR A 82 -30.74 2.86 5.17
CA TYR A 82 -30.07 2.55 6.44
C TYR A 82 -29.04 3.59 6.79
N LYS A 83 -28.97 3.93 8.09
CA LYS A 83 -27.92 4.77 8.64
C LYS A 83 -27.52 4.30 10.04
N ALA A 84 -26.25 4.19 10.31
CA ALA A 84 -25.72 3.85 11.63
C ALA A 84 -24.47 4.68 11.95
N ALA A 85 -24.23 4.89 13.24
CA ALA A 85 -22.98 5.43 13.71
C ALA A 85 -21.86 4.42 13.45
N HIS A 86 -20.78 4.89 12.85
CA HIS A 86 -19.62 4.07 12.53
C HIS A 86 -18.39 4.94 12.34
N ASP A 87 -17.51 4.93 13.33
CA ASP A 87 -16.29 5.72 13.29
C ASP A 87 -15.23 5.03 12.43
N TYR A 88 -14.79 5.72 11.39
CA TYR A 88 -13.75 5.28 10.49
C TYR A 88 -12.76 6.39 10.18
N LEU A 89 -11.50 6.03 10.01
CA LEU A 89 -10.50 6.91 9.44
C LEU A 89 -10.22 6.50 7.99
N PHE A 90 -10.14 7.48 7.11
CA PHE A 90 -9.75 7.30 5.72
C PHE A 90 -8.50 8.10 5.39
N SER A 91 -7.68 7.55 4.55
CA SER A 91 -6.53 8.22 3.96
C SER A 91 -6.45 7.92 2.46
N SER A 92 -5.54 8.55 1.76
CA SER A 92 -5.18 8.15 0.40
C SER A 92 -3.98 7.22 0.41
N TRP A 93 -3.93 6.31 -0.56
CA TRP A 93 -2.76 5.46 -0.79
C TRP A 93 -1.48 6.30 -0.91
N ASN A 94 -1.56 7.41 -1.63
CA ASN A 94 -0.45 8.35 -1.83
C ASN A 94 0.07 8.94 -0.53
N THR A 95 -0.83 9.40 0.34
CA THR A 95 -0.48 9.99 1.63
C THR A 95 0.22 8.98 2.53
N VAL A 96 -0.32 7.75 2.60
CA VAL A 96 0.28 6.67 3.39
C VAL A 96 1.64 6.27 2.83
N TYR A 97 1.75 6.14 1.50
CA TYR A 97 3.01 5.84 0.84
C TYR A 97 4.07 6.91 1.09
N ALA A 98 3.74 8.18 0.87
CA ALA A 98 4.67 9.29 1.08
C ALA A 98 5.14 9.33 2.55
N SER A 99 4.22 9.26 3.52
CA SER A 99 4.57 9.26 4.95
C SER A 99 5.46 8.09 5.35
N THR A 100 5.22 6.90 4.78
CA THR A 100 6.04 5.71 5.08
C THR A 100 7.41 5.81 4.41
N LEU A 101 7.47 6.30 3.17
CA LEU A 101 8.72 6.51 2.46
C LEU A 101 9.58 7.60 3.11
N ASP A 102 8.97 8.71 3.54
CA ASP A 102 9.69 9.78 4.24
C ASP A 102 10.29 9.28 5.57
N HIS A 103 9.58 8.41 6.29
CA HIS A 103 10.09 7.77 7.49
C HIS A 103 11.22 6.77 7.19
N PHE A 104 11.11 5.98 6.12
CA PHE A 104 12.18 5.06 5.70
C PHE A 104 13.39 5.82 5.15
N GLY A 105 13.17 6.87 4.38
CA GLY A 105 14.19 7.65 3.68
C GLY A 105 14.58 7.04 2.33
N MET A 106 15.22 7.87 1.50
CA MET A 106 15.58 7.51 0.13
C MET A 106 16.93 6.82 -0.01
N GLN A 107 17.76 6.80 1.04
CA GLN A 107 19.14 6.32 0.94
C GLN A 107 19.21 4.83 0.53
N GLU A 108 18.38 4.01 1.12
CA GLU A 108 18.29 2.57 0.87
C GLU A 108 17.04 2.17 0.06
N TYR A 109 16.45 3.15 -0.66
CA TYR A 109 15.30 2.94 -1.54
C TYR A 109 15.71 3.12 -3.00
N HIS A 110 15.92 2.00 -3.69
CA HIS A 110 16.51 1.96 -5.04
C HIS A 110 15.41 1.86 -6.10
N LEU A 111 15.17 2.96 -6.81
CA LEU A 111 14.25 3.02 -7.94
C LEU A 111 14.86 2.39 -9.21
N GLY A 112 14.01 2.00 -10.16
CA GLY A 112 14.43 1.40 -11.43
C GLY A 112 15.02 -0.02 -11.29
N SER A 113 14.81 -0.66 -10.14
CA SER A 113 15.42 -1.96 -9.80
C SER A 113 14.39 -3.09 -9.97
N GLU A 114 14.12 -3.48 -11.21
CA GLU A 114 13.21 -4.57 -11.56
C GLU A 114 13.89 -5.93 -11.37
N MET A 115 13.47 -6.70 -10.36
CA MET A 115 13.93 -8.07 -10.18
C MET A 115 13.39 -8.95 -11.30
N VAL A 116 14.29 -9.70 -11.94
CA VAL A 116 13.93 -10.70 -12.97
C VAL A 116 14.08 -12.13 -12.46
N ASP A 117 15.01 -12.37 -11.54
CA ASP A 117 15.23 -13.68 -10.94
C ASP A 117 15.93 -13.56 -9.58
N PHE A 118 16.02 -14.65 -8.85
CA PHE A 118 16.88 -14.80 -7.68
C PHE A 118 17.37 -16.24 -7.56
N SER A 119 18.51 -16.41 -6.90
CA SER A 119 19.07 -17.70 -6.51
C SER A 119 19.37 -17.70 -5.01
N GLN A 120 19.31 -18.86 -4.38
CA GLN A 120 19.58 -18.96 -2.93
C GLN A 120 20.45 -20.18 -2.61
N THR A 121 21.21 -20.01 -1.57
CA THR A 121 21.96 -21.07 -0.85
C THR A 121 21.41 -21.17 0.57
N PRO A 122 21.86 -22.09 1.42
CA PRO A 122 21.50 -22.10 2.83
C PRO A 122 21.89 -20.84 3.58
N GLU A 123 22.92 -20.10 3.12
CA GLU A 123 23.50 -18.95 3.82
C GLU A 123 23.10 -17.60 3.23
N SER A 124 22.64 -17.55 1.97
CA SER A 124 22.41 -16.28 1.28
C SER A 124 21.41 -16.40 0.14
N VAL A 125 20.90 -15.25 -0.28
CA VAL A 125 20.08 -15.07 -1.48
C VAL A 125 20.66 -13.99 -2.37
N THR A 126 20.75 -14.26 -3.66
CA THR A 126 21.22 -13.30 -4.67
C THR A 126 20.06 -12.92 -5.58
N VAL A 127 19.72 -11.64 -5.63
CA VAL A 127 18.69 -11.06 -6.50
C VAL A 127 19.34 -10.61 -7.79
N HIS A 128 18.73 -10.93 -8.94
CA HIS A 128 19.17 -10.53 -10.27
C HIS A 128 18.20 -9.49 -10.84
N PHE A 129 18.73 -8.35 -11.24
CA PHE A 129 17.94 -7.25 -11.78
C PHE A 129 18.05 -7.19 -13.32
N LYS A 130 17.03 -6.58 -13.93
CA LYS A 130 16.91 -6.46 -15.39
C LYS A 130 18.05 -5.69 -16.05
N ASP A 131 18.67 -4.78 -15.32
CA ASP A 131 19.86 -4.03 -15.77
C ASP A 131 21.18 -4.80 -15.69
N GLY A 132 21.11 -6.08 -15.29
CA GLY A 132 22.26 -6.97 -15.14
C GLY A 132 22.96 -6.89 -13.77
N LYS A 133 22.56 -5.98 -12.90
CA LYS A 133 23.08 -5.92 -11.53
C LYS A 133 22.60 -7.09 -10.69
N THR A 134 23.39 -7.42 -9.68
CA THR A 134 23.04 -8.42 -8.67
C THR A 134 23.29 -7.87 -7.26
N VAL A 135 22.48 -8.34 -6.31
CA VAL A 135 22.66 -8.01 -4.90
C VAL A 135 22.52 -9.28 -4.08
N THR A 136 23.47 -9.50 -3.18
CA THR A 136 23.45 -10.64 -2.26
C THR A 136 23.13 -10.15 -0.84
N SER A 137 22.22 -10.88 -0.18
CA SER A 137 21.78 -10.63 1.20
C SER A 137 21.52 -11.93 1.94
N ASP A 138 21.31 -11.83 3.25
CA ASP A 138 20.99 -12.98 4.09
C ASP A 138 19.52 -13.40 3.96
N LEU A 139 18.64 -12.42 3.63
CA LEU A 139 17.21 -12.63 3.49
C LEU A 139 16.65 -11.82 2.32
N LEU A 140 15.74 -12.42 1.54
CA LEU A 140 14.91 -11.75 0.55
C LEU A 140 13.46 -11.71 1.03
N VAL A 141 12.88 -10.50 1.08
CA VAL A 141 11.44 -10.29 1.24
C VAL A 141 10.83 -9.94 -0.11
N ALA A 142 10.03 -10.84 -0.65
CA ALA A 142 9.32 -10.62 -1.90
C ALA A 142 7.98 -9.92 -1.64
N ALA A 143 7.95 -8.60 -1.87
CA ALA A 143 6.77 -7.74 -1.80
C ALA A 143 6.38 -7.18 -3.18
N ASP A 144 6.66 -7.94 -4.25
CA ASP A 144 6.56 -7.59 -5.65
C ASP A 144 5.13 -7.65 -6.24
N GLY A 145 4.13 -7.80 -5.36
CA GLY A 145 2.73 -7.58 -5.65
C GLY A 145 2.01 -8.72 -6.38
N ILE A 146 0.89 -8.38 -7.02
CA ILE A 146 -0.01 -9.37 -7.64
C ILE A 146 0.67 -10.18 -8.76
N GLY A 147 1.54 -9.53 -9.55
CA GLY A 147 2.34 -10.17 -10.60
C GLY A 147 3.69 -10.68 -10.13
N SER A 148 3.80 -11.14 -8.88
CA SER A 148 5.05 -11.54 -8.24
C SER A 148 5.84 -12.57 -9.04
N SER A 149 7.05 -12.20 -9.45
CA SER A 149 8.02 -13.09 -10.07
C SER A 149 8.56 -14.12 -9.07
N ALA A 150 8.74 -13.70 -7.83
CA ALA A 150 9.19 -14.59 -6.76
C ALA A 150 8.16 -15.68 -6.47
N ARG A 151 6.87 -15.33 -6.37
CA ARG A 151 5.81 -16.33 -6.19
C ARG A 151 5.75 -17.32 -7.37
N SER A 152 5.83 -16.81 -8.59
CA SER A 152 5.79 -17.64 -9.80
C SER A 152 6.94 -18.65 -9.85
N LYS A 153 8.11 -18.28 -9.33
CA LYS A 153 9.28 -19.18 -9.23
C LYS A 153 9.14 -20.20 -8.11
N LEU A 154 8.73 -19.77 -6.92
CA LEU A 154 8.63 -20.64 -5.73
C LEU A 154 7.44 -21.56 -5.77
N ILE A 155 6.32 -21.08 -6.31
CA ILE A 155 5.04 -21.80 -6.35
C ILE A 155 4.42 -21.68 -7.75
N PRO A 156 4.97 -22.39 -8.76
CA PRO A 156 4.51 -22.28 -10.15
C PRO A 156 3.03 -22.64 -10.36
N SER A 157 2.45 -23.39 -9.44
CA SER A 157 1.02 -23.75 -9.44
C SER A 157 0.11 -22.61 -8.98
N CYS A 158 0.65 -21.60 -8.26
CA CYS A 158 -0.13 -20.45 -7.77
C CYS A 158 -0.26 -19.40 -8.87
N LYS A 159 -1.32 -19.51 -9.67
CA LYS A 159 -1.63 -18.57 -10.75
C LYS A 159 -2.73 -17.61 -10.30
N SER A 160 -2.66 -16.36 -10.79
CA SER A 160 -3.77 -15.42 -10.63
C SER A 160 -4.91 -15.83 -11.54
N GLU A 161 -6.11 -15.95 -10.98
CA GLU A 161 -7.33 -16.26 -11.71
C GLU A 161 -8.31 -15.11 -11.63
N TYR A 162 -9.12 -14.94 -12.67
CA TYR A 162 -10.17 -13.92 -12.66
C TYR A 162 -11.28 -14.35 -11.69
N SER A 163 -11.56 -13.50 -10.71
CA SER A 163 -12.53 -13.80 -9.64
C SER A 163 -14.01 -13.68 -10.04
N GLY A 164 -14.30 -13.22 -11.27
CA GLY A 164 -15.65 -12.91 -11.73
C GLY A 164 -16.11 -11.50 -11.41
N TYR A 165 -15.28 -10.70 -10.71
CA TYR A 165 -15.60 -9.33 -10.32
C TYR A 165 -14.66 -8.33 -10.95
N VAL A 166 -15.20 -7.15 -11.28
CA VAL A 166 -14.43 -5.94 -11.59
C VAL A 166 -14.82 -4.84 -10.61
N ALA A 167 -13.86 -4.05 -10.18
CA ALA A 167 -14.07 -2.87 -9.36
C ALA A 167 -13.61 -1.64 -10.12
N TRP A 168 -14.52 -0.69 -10.32
CA TRP A 168 -14.18 0.64 -10.81
C TRP A 168 -13.76 1.50 -9.65
N ARG A 169 -12.63 2.18 -9.80
CA ARG A 169 -12.12 3.12 -8.79
C ARG A 169 -11.86 4.45 -9.46
N GLY A 170 -12.25 5.52 -8.78
CA GLY A 170 -12.01 6.89 -9.21
C GLY A 170 -11.81 7.79 -7.99
N MET A 171 -11.18 8.93 -8.21
CA MET A 171 -11.08 10.02 -7.27
C MET A 171 -11.54 11.29 -7.95
N VAL A 172 -12.34 12.07 -7.27
CA VAL A 172 -12.83 13.36 -7.73
C VAL A 172 -12.36 14.41 -6.72
N PRO A 173 -11.69 15.49 -7.15
CA PRO A 173 -11.38 16.61 -6.26
C PRO A 173 -12.66 17.19 -5.67
N GLU A 174 -12.65 17.50 -4.37
CA GLU A 174 -13.81 18.08 -3.68
C GLU A 174 -14.30 19.37 -4.36
N SER A 175 -13.38 20.16 -4.91
CA SER A 175 -13.69 21.37 -5.67
C SER A 175 -14.53 21.16 -6.93
N GLN A 176 -14.68 19.92 -7.39
CA GLN A 176 -15.54 19.53 -8.53
C GLN A 176 -16.90 18.98 -8.11
N LEU A 177 -17.14 18.85 -6.80
CA LEU A 177 -18.39 18.36 -6.25
C LEU A 177 -19.33 19.54 -5.95
N SER A 178 -20.65 19.31 -6.04
CA SER A 178 -21.63 20.26 -5.52
C SER A 178 -21.59 20.29 -3.99
N ALA A 179 -22.02 21.40 -3.39
CA ALA A 179 -22.09 21.53 -1.93
C ALA A 179 -22.95 20.41 -1.30
N GLU A 180 -24.02 20.01 -1.95
CA GLU A 180 -24.88 18.91 -1.52
C GLU A 180 -24.12 17.57 -1.50
N MET A 181 -23.31 17.30 -2.53
CA MET A 181 -22.51 16.07 -2.58
C MET A 181 -21.41 16.08 -1.51
N VAL A 182 -20.77 17.22 -1.27
CA VAL A 182 -19.77 17.36 -0.20
C VAL A 182 -20.40 17.11 1.15
N GLU A 183 -21.56 17.68 1.44
CA GLU A 183 -22.30 17.45 2.67
C GLU A 183 -22.71 15.98 2.84
N ARG A 184 -23.23 15.37 1.79
CA ARG A 184 -23.73 13.98 1.80
C ARG A 184 -22.60 12.95 1.95
N LEU A 185 -21.46 13.16 1.29
CA LEU A 185 -20.36 12.21 1.24
C LEU A 185 -19.23 12.50 2.26
N GLY A 186 -19.13 13.74 2.74
CA GLY A 186 -18.00 14.19 3.56
C GLY A 186 -17.95 13.62 4.97
N SER A 187 -19.09 13.16 5.51
CA SER A 187 -19.19 12.66 6.89
C SER A 187 -19.56 11.19 7.01
N ALA A 188 -19.72 10.49 5.89
CA ALA A 188 -20.22 9.12 5.88
C ALA A 188 -19.55 8.26 4.81
N ILE A 189 -19.48 6.95 5.11
CA ILE A 189 -19.29 5.94 4.08
C ILE A 189 -20.64 5.68 3.44
N THR A 190 -20.79 5.95 2.16
CA THR A 190 -22.05 5.79 1.44
C THR A 190 -22.00 4.60 0.51
N TYR A 191 -22.91 3.66 0.67
CA TYR A 191 -23.12 2.50 -0.19
C TYR A 191 -24.41 2.66 -0.99
N PHE A 192 -24.33 2.31 -2.26
CA PHE A 192 -25.52 2.16 -3.13
C PHE A 192 -25.84 0.67 -3.21
N VAL A 193 -27.08 0.30 -2.88
CA VAL A 193 -27.54 -1.09 -2.87
C VAL A 193 -28.77 -1.19 -3.79
N TYR A 194 -28.67 -2.06 -4.78
CA TYR A 194 -29.74 -2.34 -5.74
C TYR A 194 -30.37 -3.69 -5.46
#